data_2c79bae90d79afaaed2b6a91ba5b3be9
#
_entry.id   2c79bae90d79afaaed2b6a91ba5b3be9
#
_cell.length_a   1.000
_cell.length_b   1.000
_cell.length_c   1.000
_cell.angle_alpha   90.00
_cell.angle_beta   90.00
_cell.angle_gamma   90.00
#
_symmetry.space_group_name_H-M   'P 1'
#
loop_
_entity.id
_entity.type
_entity.pdbx_description
1 polymer ?
#
loop_
_entity_poly.entity_id
_entity_poly.type
_entity_poly.pdbx_seq_one_letter_code
_entity_poly.pdbx_strand_id
1 'polypeptide(L)'
;MTSAGRAWLAGRATGEDTRSIAQVGIGSDGTEPTESDTALVSEIARTAATVSSSSDVVDITASFNLAQEYTVREVGVFLDDGTLIGRWVLADTLIGAGEPLDVTVEFRVSDGGVY
;
A
#
# COMPACT_ATOMS: atom_id res chain seq x y z
N MET A 1 2.34 0.26 -9.19
CA MET A 1 2.98 -0.91 -8.53
C MET A 1 4.48 -0.86 -8.75
N THR A 2 5.26 -1.24 -7.75
CA THR A 2 6.72 -1.26 -7.87
C THR A 2 7.20 -2.44 -8.71
N SER A 3 8.47 -2.40 -9.14
CA SER A 3 9.09 -3.56 -9.82
C SER A 3 9.07 -4.80 -8.93
N ALA A 4 9.37 -4.64 -7.63
CA ALA A 4 9.29 -5.73 -6.66
C ALA A 4 7.86 -6.26 -6.52
N GLY A 5 6.86 -5.38 -6.58
CA GLY A 5 5.45 -5.77 -6.54
C GLY A 5 5.02 -6.58 -7.75
N ARG A 6 5.47 -6.19 -8.94
CA ARG A 6 5.19 -6.94 -10.16
C ARG A 6 5.84 -8.32 -10.14
N ALA A 7 7.09 -8.40 -9.67
CA ALA A 7 7.80 -9.68 -9.53
C ALA A 7 7.10 -10.60 -8.53
N TRP A 8 6.64 -10.04 -7.40
CA TRP A 8 5.86 -10.79 -6.41
C TRP A 8 4.57 -11.34 -7.02
N LEU A 9 3.81 -10.51 -7.73
CA LEU A 9 2.54 -10.95 -8.34
C LEU A 9 2.76 -12.07 -9.34
N ALA A 10 3.78 -11.95 -10.20
CA ALA A 10 4.14 -13.02 -11.14
C ALA A 10 4.52 -14.31 -10.41
N GLY A 11 5.29 -14.20 -9.33
CA GLY A 11 5.68 -15.35 -8.50
C GLY A 11 4.47 -16.00 -7.81
N ARG A 12 3.51 -15.22 -7.36
CA ARG A 12 2.26 -15.75 -6.78
C ARG A 12 1.44 -16.51 -7.81
N ALA A 13 1.36 -15.99 -9.03
CA ALA A 13 0.62 -16.65 -10.10
C ALA A 13 1.20 -18.02 -10.47
N THR A 14 2.53 -18.19 -10.36
CA THR A 14 3.20 -19.48 -10.63
C THR A 14 3.34 -20.36 -9.39
N GLY A 15 3.03 -19.84 -8.21
CA GLY A 15 3.22 -20.55 -6.94
C GLY A 15 4.64 -20.51 -6.39
N GLU A 16 5.57 -19.82 -7.06
CA GLU A 16 6.95 -19.70 -6.61
C GLU A 16 7.10 -18.74 -5.42
N ASP A 17 6.28 -17.70 -5.36
CA ASP A 17 6.29 -16.73 -4.27
C ASP A 17 5.11 -17.00 -3.34
N THR A 18 5.40 -17.15 -2.04
CA THR A 18 4.39 -17.45 -1.02
C THR A 18 4.15 -16.29 -0.05
N ARG A 19 4.83 -15.16 -0.26
CA ARG A 19 4.63 -13.97 0.58
C ARG A 19 3.23 -13.40 0.37
N SER A 20 2.67 -12.83 1.41
CA SER A 20 1.33 -12.25 1.40
C SER A 20 1.35 -10.77 1.73
N ILE A 21 0.36 -10.03 1.24
CA ILE A 21 0.13 -8.65 1.65
C ILE A 21 -0.17 -8.66 3.15
N ALA A 22 0.56 -7.86 3.92
CA ALA A 22 0.47 -7.88 5.38
C ALA A 22 0.19 -6.52 6.00
N GLN A 23 0.67 -5.43 5.40
CA GLN A 23 0.61 -4.11 6.03
C GLN A 23 0.35 -3.00 5.03
N VAL A 24 -0.26 -1.93 5.53
CA VAL A 24 -0.37 -0.63 4.84
C VAL A 24 0.41 0.40 5.64
N GLY A 25 1.16 1.24 4.94
CA GLY A 25 1.88 2.37 5.53
C GLY A 25 1.34 3.69 4.98
N ILE A 26 1.47 4.74 5.77
CA ILE A 26 1.16 6.10 5.36
C ILE A 26 2.37 6.99 5.60
N GLY A 27 2.49 8.04 4.82
CA GLY A 27 3.60 8.97 4.93
C GLY A 27 3.23 10.39 4.52
N SER A 28 4.18 11.31 4.68
CA SER A 28 3.96 12.74 4.49
C SER A 28 4.62 13.32 3.24
N ASP A 29 5.21 12.50 2.39
CA ASP A 29 5.90 12.97 1.19
C ASP A 29 5.06 12.72 -0.07
N GLY A 30 4.92 13.75 -0.91
CA GLY A 30 4.16 13.70 -2.14
C GLY A 30 5.01 13.54 -3.41
N THR A 31 6.26 13.11 -3.30
CA THR A 31 7.11 12.84 -4.46
C THR A 31 6.45 11.78 -5.35
N GLU A 32 6.46 12.01 -6.66
CA GLU A 32 5.83 11.13 -7.62
C GLU A 32 6.32 9.68 -7.49
N PRO A 33 5.42 8.68 -7.49
CA PRO A 33 5.82 7.28 -7.39
C PRO A 33 6.62 6.82 -8.61
N THR A 34 7.60 5.96 -8.36
CA THR A 34 8.37 5.30 -9.41
C THR A 34 8.34 3.80 -9.21
N GLU A 35 8.58 3.04 -10.27
CA GLU A 35 8.64 1.58 -10.18
C GLU A 35 9.84 1.07 -9.39
N SER A 36 10.86 1.91 -9.21
CA SER A 36 12.05 1.57 -8.42
C SER A 36 11.91 1.90 -6.93
N ASP A 37 10.78 2.42 -6.48
CA ASP A 37 10.54 2.69 -5.07
C ASP A 37 10.60 1.39 -4.25
N THR A 38 11.34 1.44 -3.13
CA THR A 38 11.48 0.32 -2.21
C THR A 38 10.97 0.63 -0.81
N ALA A 39 10.59 1.89 -0.56
CA ALA A 39 10.08 2.36 0.72
C ALA A 39 9.21 3.60 0.52
N LEU A 40 8.43 3.95 1.52
CA LEU A 40 7.82 5.28 1.59
C LEU A 40 8.92 6.31 1.80
N VAL A 41 8.75 7.49 1.22
CA VAL A 41 9.77 8.54 1.31
C VAL A 41 9.83 9.11 2.74
N SER A 42 8.66 9.30 3.36
CA SER A 42 8.59 9.84 4.72
C SER A 42 7.47 9.11 5.49
N GLU A 43 7.76 7.90 5.92
CA GLU A 43 6.78 7.06 6.60
C GLU A 43 6.40 7.63 7.96
N ILE A 44 5.10 7.74 8.21
CA ILE A 44 4.52 8.18 9.48
C ILE A 44 4.16 6.99 10.35
N ALA A 45 3.48 6.01 9.77
CA ALA A 45 2.96 4.86 10.50
C ALA A 45 2.71 3.70 9.55
N ARG A 46 2.65 2.50 10.13
CA ARG A 46 2.36 1.27 9.40
C ARG A 46 1.47 0.39 10.27
N THR A 47 0.47 -0.23 9.69
CA THR A 47 -0.45 -1.10 10.44
C THR A 47 -0.82 -2.33 9.61
N ALA A 48 -1.33 -3.34 10.30
CA ALA A 48 -1.80 -4.56 9.65
C ALA A 48 -2.93 -4.26 8.68
N ALA A 49 -2.92 -4.95 7.55
CA ALA A 49 -3.94 -4.82 6.51
C ALA A 49 -4.95 -5.97 6.60
N THR A 50 -6.20 -5.66 6.24
CA THR A 50 -7.22 -6.66 5.95
C THR A 50 -7.34 -6.77 4.44
N VAL A 51 -7.19 -7.97 3.91
CA VAL A 51 -7.18 -8.23 2.46
C VAL A 51 -8.36 -9.10 2.10
N SER A 52 -9.11 -8.69 1.09
CA SER A 52 -10.20 -9.50 0.53
C SER A 52 -10.18 -9.42 -0.98
N SER A 53 -10.78 -10.39 -1.63
CA SER A 53 -10.88 -10.39 -3.09
C SER A 53 -12.30 -10.70 -3.53
N SER A 54 -12.69 -10.12 -4.65
CA SER A 54 -13.98 -10.36 -5.28
C SER A 54 -13.76 -10.32 -6.78
N SER A 55 -13.88 -11.49 -7.43
CA SER A 55 -13.62 -11.64 -8.87
C SER A 55 -12.18 -11.19 -9.21
N ASP A 56 -12.04 -10.11 -9.98
CA ASP A 56 -10.74 -9.56 -10.42
C ASP A 56 -10.24 -8.39 -9.57
N VAL A 57 -10.90 -8.13 -8.44
CA VAL A 57 -10.55 -7.01 -7.55
C VAL A 57 -10.00 -7.52 -6.23
N VAL A 58 -8.89 -6.93 -5.80
CA VAL A 58 -8.32 -7.14 -4.47
C VAL A 58 -8.46 -5.86 -3.67
N ASP A 59 -9.14 -5.93 -2.54
CA ASP A 59 -9.34 -4.81 -1.62
C ASP A 59 -8.41 -4.96 -0.42
N ILE A 60 -7.67 -3.91 -0.12
CA ILE A 60 -6.74 -3.86 1.01
C ILE A 60 -7.15 -2.69 1.88
N THR A 61 -7.55 -2.97 3.11
CA THR A 61 -8.00 -1.93 4.04
C THR A 61 -7.14 -1.90 5.30
N ALA A 62 -6.97 -0.71 5.84
CA ALA A 62 -6.24 -0.50 7.09
C ALA A 62 -6.77 0.73 7.79
N SER A 63 -6.74 0.70 9.12
CA SER A 63 -7.18 1.82 9.96
C SER A 63 -6.03 2.32 10.79
N PHE A 64 -5.87 3.63 10.84
CA PHE A 64 -4.82 4.31 11.61
C PHE A 64 -5.42 5.22 12.65
N ASN A 65 -4.74 5.32 13.78
CA ASN A 65 -5.06 6.28 14.84
C ASN A 65 -3.74 6.90 15.29
N LEU A 66 -3.51 8.15 14.88
CA LEU A 66 -2.24 8.82 15.06
C LEU A 66 -2.22 9.61 16.37
N ALA A 67 -1.06 9.62 17.05
CA ALA A 67 -0.89 10.35 18.30
C ALA A 67 -0.71 11.86 18.11
N GLN A 68 -0.39 12.32 16.88
CA GLN A 68 -0.17 13.71 16.52
C GLN A 68 -0.89 14.04 15.23
N GLU A 69 -1.03 15.31 14.93
CA GLU A 69 -1.51 15.77 13.64
C GLU A 69 -0.47 15.54 12.55
N TYR A 70 -0.90 15.01 11.42
CA TYR A 70 -0.07 14.82 10.23
C TYR A 70 -0.83 15.19 8.96
N THR A 71 -0.08 15.63 7.95
CA THR A 71 -0.60 15.70 6.58
C THR A 71 -0.15 14.47 5.83
N VAL A 72 -1.08 13.61 5.48
CA VAL A 72 -0.80 12.37 4.76
C VAL A 72 -0.78 12.64 3.27
N ARG A 73 0.31 12.24 2.60
CA ARG A 73 0.51 12.46 1.16
C ARG A 73 0.87 11.20 0.40
N GLU A 74 1.20 10.12 1.08
CA GLU A 74 1.59 8.85 0.45
C GLU A 74 1.01 7.67 1.19
N VAL A 75 0.75 6.60 0.44
CA VAL A 75 0.29 5.32 0.96
C VAL A 75 1.12 4.22 0.32
N GLY A 76 1.52 3.24 1.09
CA GLY A 76 2.23 2.06 0.59
C GLY A 76 1.60 0.77 1.07
N VAL A 77 1.77 -0.28 0.28
CA VAL A 77 1.35 -1.64 0.62
C VAL A 77 2.59 -2.52 0.69
N PHE A 78 2.67 -3.30 1.75
CA PHE A 78 3.85 -4.10 2.09
C PHE A 78 3.50 -5.58 2.24
N LEU A 79 4.43 -6.44 1.83
CA LEU A 79 4.37 -7.86 2.08
C LEU A 79 4.79 -8.19 3.53
N ASP A 80 4.62 -9.43 3.92
CA ASP A 80 4.95 -9.90 5.27
C ASP A 80 6.44 -9.83 5.61
N ASP A 81 7.31 -9.72 4.61
CA ASP A 81 8.75 -9.49 4.80
C ASP A 81 9.15 -8.01 4.73
N GLY A 82 8.18 -7.09 4.58
CA GLY A 82 8.42 -5.66 4.49
C GLY A 82 8.68 -5.13 3.08
N THR A 83 8.62 -5.96 2.06
CA THR A 83 8.78 -5.52 0.67
C THR A 83 7.64 -4.60 0.25
N LEU A 84 7.96 -3.42 -0.27
CA LEU A 84 6.97 -2.48 -0.82
C LEU A 84 6.52 -2.93 -2.20
N ILE A 85 5.25 -3.26 -2.34
CA ILE A 85 4.69 -3.68 -3.63
C ILE A 85 4.02 -2.55 -4.40
N GLY A 86 3.65 -1.47 -3.74
CA GLY A 86 3.05 -0.31 -4.39
C GLY A 86 3.11 0.92 -3.50
N ARG A 87 3.22 2.07 -4.13
CA ARG A 87 3.20 3.37 -3.47
C ARG A 87 2.34 4.31 -4.29
N TRP A 88 1.44 5.02 -3.62
CA TRP A 88 0.53 5.96 -4.25
C TRP A 88 0.63 7.31 -3.55
N VAL A 89 0.57 8.37 -4.32
CA VAL A 89 0.51 9.74 -3.82
C VAL A 89 -0.93 10.23 -3.90
N LEU A 90 -1.39 10.85 -2.84
CA LEU A 90 -2.75 11.39 -2.75
C LEU A 90 -2.71 12.90 -2.50
N ALA A 91 -3.86 13.53 -2.67
CA ALA A 91 -4.02 14.93 -2.30
C ALA A 91 -3.77 15.09 -0.79
N ASP A 92 -3.22 16.22 -0.39
CA ASP A 92 -2.93 16.50 1.01
C ASP A 92 -4.15 16.23 1.89
N THR A 93 -3.98 15.31 2.84
CA THR A 93 -5.05 14.90 3.76
C THR A 93 -4.58 15.16 5.19
N LEU A 94 -5.15 16.20 5.81
CA LEU A 94 -4.82 16.56 7.18
C LEU A 94 -5.61 15.68 8.15
N ILE A 95 -4.90 14.96 9.01
CA ILE A 95 -5.48 14.10 10.03
C ILE A 95 -5.03 14.61 11.40
N GLY A 96 -5.99 14.97 12.26
CA GLY A 96 -5.72 15.42 13.62
C GLY A 96 -5.35 14.27 14.55
N ALA A 97 -4.73 14.61 15.67
CA ALA A 97 -4.38 13.65 16.70
C ALA A 97 -5.64 12.93 17.20
N GLY A 98 -5.60 11.61 17.23
CA GLY A 98 -6.74 10.79 17.68
C GLY A 98 -7.86 10.63 16.69
N GLU A 99 -7.81 11.28 15.52
CA GLU A 99 -8.79 11.08 14.46
C GLU A 99 -8.53 9.77 13.74
N PRO A 100 -9.56 8.93 13.51
CA PRO A 100 -9.37 7.70 12.74
C PRO A 100 -9.16 8.01 11.26
N LEU A 101 -8.22 7.29 10.64
CA LEU A 101 -7.99 7.33 9.21
C LEU A 101 -8.16 5.92 8.65
N ASP A 102 -9.13 5.73 7.77
CA ASP A 102 -9.32 4.47 7.07
C ASP A 102 -8.76 4.59 5.66
N VAL A 103 -7.90 3.65 5.31
CA VAL A 103 -7.26 3.60 4.00
C VAL A 103 -7.76 2.36 3.26
N THR A 104 -8.17 2.54 2.02
CA THR A 104 -8.54 1.45 1.13
C THR A 104 -7.70 1.54 -0.14
N VAL A 105 -7.01 0.46 -0.46
CA VAL A 105 -6.26 0.31 -1.71
C VAL A 105 -6.92 -0.81 -2.51
N GLU A 106 -7.19 -0.54 -3.77
CA GLU A 106 -7.84 -1.49 -4.66
C GLU A 106 -6.90 -1.82 -5.82
N PHE A 107 -6.66 -3.12 -6.01
CA PHE A 107 -6.00 -3.63 -7.21
C PHE A 107 -7.02 -4.29 -8.11
N ARG A 108 -6.95 -4.00 -9.41
CA ARG A 108 -7.75 -4.67 -10.43
C ARG A 108 -6.83 -5.47 -11.33
N VAL A 109 -7.17 -6.72 -11.55
CA VAL A 109 -6.48 -7.59 -12.51
C VAL A 109 -7.29 -7.61 -13.79
N SER A 110 -6.64 -7.31 -14.92
CA SER A 110 -7.29 -7.29 -16.23
C SER A 110 -6.42 -8.00 -17.25
N ASP A 111 -6.92 -8.14 -18.48
CA ASP A 111 -6.16 -8.75 -19.59
C ASP A 111 -4.85 -8.00 -19.86
N GLY A 112 -4.79 -6.72 -19.54
CA GLY A 112 -3.58 -5.90 -19.70
C GLY A 112 -2.67 -5.89 -18.49
N GLY A 113 -2.99 -6.58 -17.40
CA GLY A 113 -2.19 -6.64 -16.19
C GLY A 113 -2.92 -6.15 -14.94
N VAL A 114 -2.18 -5.46 -14.06
CA VAL A 114 -2.68 -4.96 -12.77
C VAL A 114 -2.68 -3.44 -12.76
N TYR A 115 -3.75 -2.86 -12.31
CA TYR A 115 -3.91 -1.42 -12.16
C TYR A 115 -4.03 -1.01 -10.70
#